data_edb1463e12247eef5c84da03706a17cf
#
_entry.id   edb1463e12247eef5c84da03706a17cf
#
_cell.length_a   1.000
_cell.length_b   1.000
_cell.length_c   1.000
_cell.angle_alpha   90.00
_cell.angle_beta   90.00
_cell.angle_gamma   90.00
#
_symmetry.space_group_name_H-M   'P 1'
#
loop_
_entity.id
_entity.type
_entity.pdbx_description
1 polymer ?
#
loop_
_entity_poly.entity_id
_entity_poly.type
_entity_poly.pdbx_seq_one_letter_code
_entity_poly.pdbx_strand_id
1 'polypeptide(L)'
;MITYNIHHVDGLYFELTGDEGKNREYDVTFIDKDVTKPIYETKLKPGGWSRLDRKYLSNISIFVKYQGRIVKQINLLDELAGKRIFVVFESKSLGDSIAWIPYCLEFQEVYKCKVIVSTFKNELFESVYPELEFVGRGVVLHNIIARVELGWFWDKEKEPTHPVTIPLQQTASNILALPFKEISPRIAFTPGERPAINEYICISTKSTAQCKHWYYWPELIQQLKSWGYRVFEMSNEADDYGAEKLDDTSLQNVMNHLHHADLFIGLSSGISWLNWAISKHTVMISNFTTEDHEFQQDCTRINNTDVCHGCWNNPVFKFNKGDWKWCPEHEDTPRQFECHKSISVNDVAMVVKALVHT
;
A
#
# COMPACT_ATOMS: atom_id res chain seq x y z
N MET A 1 24.02 -22.48 -29.17
CA MET A 1 23.42 -21.30 -28.43
C MET A 1 22.89 -21.83 -27.12
N ILE A 2 23.04 -21.07 -26.00
CA ILE A 2 22.47 -21.45 -24.71
C ILE A 2 20.97 -21.12 -24.71
N THR A 3 20.13 -22.09 -24.33
CA THR A 3 18.72 -21.93 -24.13
C THR A 3 18.38 -22.13 -22.65
N TYR A 4 17.33 -21.43 -22.17
CA TYR A 4 16.96 -21.39 -20.76
C TYR A 4 15.46 -21.17 -20.58
N ASN A 5 14.96 -21.54 -19.38
CA ASN A 5 13.68 -21.11 -18.85
C ASN A 5 13.91 -20.21 -17.63
N ILE A 6 13.11 -19.17 -17.50
CA ILE A 6 13.11 -18.26 -16.36
C ILE A 6 11.68 -17.88 -15.98
N HIS A 7 11.36 -17.87 -14.70
CA HIS A 7 10.09 -17.37 -14.18
C HIS A 7 10.22 -16.99 -12.70
N HIS A 8 9.25 -16.19 -12.19
CA HIS A 8 9.16 -15.77 -10.80
C HIS A 8 7.75 -16.05 -10.22
N VAL A 9 7.37 -17.33 -10.14
CA VAL A 9 6.04 -17.74 -9.66
C VAL A 9 6.06 -18.09 -8.17
N ASP A 10 7.12 -18.77 -7.75
CA ASP A 10 7.39 -19.14 -6.35
C ASP A 10 8.89 -18.90 -6.10
N GLY A 11 9.28 -17.60 -6.10
CA GLY A 11 10.67 -17.18 -6.19
C GLY A 11 11.21 -17.20 -7.61
N LEU A 12 12.44 -16.73 -7.78
CA LEU A 12 13.13 -16.70 -9.08
C LEU A 12 13.65 -18.10 -9.43
N TYR A 13 13.08 -18.70 -10.44
CA TYR A 13 13.52 -19.98 -11.04
C TYR A 13 14.31 -19.72 -12.31
N PHE A 14 15.41 -20.42 -12.47
CA PHE A 14 16.24 -20.43 -13.68
C PHE A 14 16.64 -21.87 -14.01
N GLU A 15 16.44 -22.29 -15.25
CA GLU A 15 16.83 -23.59 -15.78
C GLU A 15 17.67 -23.41 -17.05
N LEU A 16 18.78 -24.09 -17.13
CA LEU A 16 19.57 -24.21 -18.35
C LEU A 16 19.04 -25.37 -19.19
N THR A 17 18.30 -25.08 -20.28
CA THR A 17 17.60 -26.12 -21.06
C THR A 17 18.46 -26.77 -22.15
N GLY A 18 19.50 -26.07 -22.66
CA GLY A 18 20.38 -26.64 -23.69
C GLY A 18 21.58 -25.78 -24.02
N ASP A 19 22.52 -26.39 -24.76
CA ASP A 19 23.76 -25.78 -25.24
C ASP A 19 24.19 -26.27 -26.63
N GLU A 20 23.25 -26.45 -27.57
CA GLU A 20 23.49 -26.96 -28.93
C GLU A 20 24.12 -28.36 -28.95
N GLY A 21 23.66 -29.26 -28.09
CA GLY A 21 24.12 -30.67 -28.03
C GLY A 21 25.43 -30.87 -27.29
N LYS A 22 25.98 -29.85 -26.66
CA LYS A 22 27.20 -29.91 -25.86
C LYS A 22 26.84 -30.04 -24.39
N ASN A 23 27.00 -31.19 -23.79
CA ASN A 23 26.71 -31.40 -22.36
C ASN A 23 27.84 -30.82 -21.47
N ARG A 24 27.92 -29.49 -21.40
CA ARG A 24 28.92 -28.74 -20.66
C ARG A 24 28.42 -28.35 -19.27
N GLU A 25 29.33 -28.20 -18.35
CA GLU A 25 29.03 -27.57 -17.04
C GLU A 25 29.34 -26.08 -17.09
N TYR A 26 28.44 -25.26 -16.59
CA TYR A 26 28.50 -23.81 -16.60
C TYR A 26 28.49 -23.28 -15.18
N ASP A 27 29.33 -22.28 -14.89
CA ASP A 27 29.23 -21.48 -13.68
C ASP A 27 28.08 -20.47 -13.87
N VAL A 28 27.11 -20.46 -12.96
CA VAL A 28 25.95 -19.57 -13.00
C VAL A 28 25.97 -18.70 -11.76
N THR A 29 26.04 -17.39 -11.96
CA THR A 29 26.10 -16.38 -10.89
C THR A 29 24.88 -15.48 -10.99
N PHE A 30 24.15 -15.33 -9.88
CA PHE A 30 23.05 -14.40 -9.72
C PHE A 30 23.56 -13.16 -9.01
N ILE A 31 23.38 -12.00 -9.61
CA ILE A 31 23.81 -10.71 -9.06
C ILE A 31 22.60 -9.81 -8.94
N ASP A 32 22.35 -9.33 -7.73
CA ASP A 32 21.43 -8.25 -7.48
C ASP A 32 22.14 -6.93 -7.84
N LYS A 33 21.66 -6.24 -8.88
CA LYS A 33 22.29 -5.02 -9.39
C LYS A 33 22.16 -3.83 -8.42
N ASP A 34 21.15 -3.83 -7.58
CA ASP A 34 20.90 -2.73 -6.65
C ASP A 34 21.89 -2.74 -5.48
N VAL A 35 22.38 -3.94 -5.12
CA VAL A 35 23.45 -4.10 -4.12
C VAL A 35 24.82 -4.46 -4.71
N THR A 36 24.90 -4.68 -6.04
CA THR A 36 26.13 -4.98 -6.80
C THR A 36 26.94 -6.17 -6.27
N LYS A 37 26.26 -7.16 -5.68
CA LYS A 37 26.88 -8.34 -5.08
C LYS A 37 26.32 -9.63 -5.68
N PRO A 38 27.15 -10.68 -5.85
CA PRO A 38 26.65 -12.02 -6.04
C PRO A 38 25.80 -12.43 -4.82
N ILE A 39 24.57 -12.86 -5.13
CA ILE A 39 23.63 -13.35 -4.09
C ILE A 39 23.56 -14.86 -4.08
N TYR A 40 23.92 -15.50 -5.19
CA TYR A 40 23.98 -16.94 -5.29
C TYR A 40 24.89 -17.36 -6.46
N GLU A 41 25.60 -18.47 -6.27
CA GLU A 41 26.45 -19.09 -7.30
C GLU A 41 26.23 -20.59 -7.33
N THR A 42 26.21 -21.18 -8.53
CA THR A 42 26.03 -22.61 -8.72
C THR A 42 26.66 -23.07 -10.02
N LYS A 43 26.72 -24.39 -10.23
CA LYS A 43 27.12 -25.01 -11.50
C LYS A 43 25.93 -25.76 -12.08
N LEU A 44 25.61 -25.52 -13.33
CA LEU A 44 24.52 -26.16 -14.03
C LEU A 44 25.01 -26.83 -15.34
N LYS A 45 24.44 -27.98 -15.64
CA LYS A 45 24.45 -28.62 -16.95
C LYS A 45 23.09 -28.44 -17.62
N PRO A 46 22.98 -28.66 -18.95
CA PRO A 46 21.67 -28.73 -19.59
C PRO A 46 20.70 -29.66 -18.83
N GLY A 47 19.48 -29.19 -18.54
CA GLY A 47 18.49 -29.83 -17.66
C GLY A 47 18.66 -29.51 -16.18
N GLY A 48 19.73 -28.81 -15.79
CA GLY A 48 19.91 -28.35 -14.40
C GLY A 48 19.23 -27.01 -14.14
N TRP A 49 18.76 -26.83 -12.92
CA TRP A 49 18.04 -25.63 -12.50
C TRP A 49 18.49 -25.13 -11.12
N SER A 50 18.10 -23.89 -10.83
CA SER A 50 18.27 -23.24 -9.53
C SER A 50 17.09 -22.35 -9.22
N ARG A 51 16.77 -22.19 -7.94
CA ARG A 51 15.71 -21.29 -7.46
C ARG A 51 16.21 -20.44 -6.30
N LEU A 52 15.92 -19.13 -6.39
CA LEU A 52 16.12 -18.19 -5.31
C LEU A 52 14.74 -17.93 -4.64
N ASP A 53 14.69 -18.14 -3.34
CA ASP A 53 13.51 -17.80 -2.54
C ASP A 53 13.44 -16.29 -2.31
N ARG A 54 12.83 -15.58 -3.28
CA ARG A 54 12.60 -14.14 -3.26
C ARG A 54 11.11 -13.87 -3.48
N LYS A 55 10.50 -13.04 -2.62
CA LYS A 55 9.12 -12.61 -2.78
C LYS A 55 8.99 -11.35 -3.63
N TYR A 56 9.94 -10.44 -3.48
CA TYR A 56 9.99 -9.22 -4.28
C TYR A 56 10.58 -9.50 -5.65
N LEU A 57 10.08 -8.82 -6.65
CA LEU A 57 10.81 -8.67 -7.89
C LEU A 57 12.06 -7.83 -7.62
N SER A 58 13.18 -8.24 -8.16
CA SER A 58 14.46 -7.57 -7.95
C SER A 58 15.22 -7.46 -9.27
N ASN A 59 16.09 -6.48 -9.37
CA ASN A 59 16.92 -6.25 -10.55
C ASN A 59 18.08 -7.28 -10.61
N ILE A 60 17.70 -8.56 -10.76
CA ILE A 60 18.66 -9.67 -10.77
C ILE A 60 19.16 -9.93 -12.19
N SER A 61 20.49 -9.93 -12.34
CA SER A 61 21.18 -10.42 -13.52
C SER A 61 21.76 -11.81 -13.27
N ILE A 62 21.54 -12.70 -14.23
CA ILE A 62 22.07 -14.07 -14.24
C ILE A 62 23.18 -14.12 -15.28
N PHE A 63 24.40 -14.46 -14.84
CA PHE A 63 25.56 -14.63 -15.70
C PHE A 63 25.87 -16.12 -15.83
N VAL A 64 25.79 -16.62 -17.04
CA VAL A 64 26.22 -17.99 -17.38
C VAL A 64 27.62 -17.92 -17.97
N LYS A 65 28.60 -18.59 -17.34
CA LYS A 65 30.00 -18.59 -17.76
C LYS A 65 30.45 -20.00 -18.14
N TYR A 66 31.31 -20.07 -19.13
CA TYR A 66 32.02 -21.30 -19.49
C TYR A 66 33.51 -20.99 -19.55
N GLN A 67 34.34 -21.75 -18.83
CA GLN A 67 35.78 -21.53 -18.73
C GLN A 67 36.14 -20.05 -18.42
N GLY A 68 35.43 -19.45 -17.44
CA GLY A 68 35.65 -18.08 -17.02
C GLY A 68 35.06 -16.97 -17.93
N ARG A 69 34.59 -17.33 -19.14
CA ARG A 69 34.00 -16.34 -20.09
C ARG A 69 32.48 -16.31 -19.99
N ILE A 70 31.90 -15.11 -19.96
CA ILE A 70 30.44 -14.94 -20.02
C ILE A 70 29.97 -15.37 -21.41
N VAL A 71 29.07 -16.35 -21.45
CA VAL A 71 28.47 -16.88 -22.68
C VAL A 71 26.97 -16.49 -22.80
N LYS A 72 26.35 -16.12 -21.71
CA LYS A 72 25.00 -15.56 -21.67
C LYS A 72 24.83 -14.66 -20.46
N GLN A 73 24.12 -13.56 -20.64
CA GLN A 73 23.63 -12.69 -19.56
C GLN A 73 22.14 -12.51 -19.75
N ILE A 74 21.39 -12.63 -18.67
CA ILE A 74 19.92 -12.49 -18.60
C ILE A 74 19.60 -11.53 -17.47
N ASN A 75 18.69 -10.59 -17.68
CA ASN A 75 18.13 -9.77 -16.61
C ASN A 75 16.67 -10.16 -16.43
N LEU A 76 16.26 -10.45 -15.19
CA LEU A 76 14.89 -10.88 -14.89
C LEU A 76 13.85 -9.87 -15.37
N LEU A 77 14.08 -8.58 -15.11
CA LEU A 77 13.10 -7.52 -15.42
C LEU A 77 12.94 -7.32 -16.94
N ASP A 78 14.00 -7.56 -17.74
CA ASP A 78 13.93 -7.48 -19.20
C ASP A 78 13.09 -8.62 -19.81
N GLU A 79 13.02 -9.77 -19.12
CA GLU A 79 12.25 -10.93 -19.56
C GLU A 79 10.73 -10.76 -19.36
N LEU A 80 10.28 -9.71 -18.64
CA LEU A 80 8.87 -9.45 -18.39
C LEU A 80 8.14 -8.88 -19.61
N ALA A 81 8.85 -8.25 -20.55
CA ALA A 81 8.25 -7.56 -21.68
C ALA A 81 7.37 -8.49 -22.54
N GLY A 82 6.11 -8.08 -22.74
CA GLY A 82 5.10 -8.84 -23.48
C GLY A 82 4.56 -10.08 -22.77
N LYS A 83 5.00 -10.35 -21.55
CA LYS A 83 4.58 -11.52 -20.75
C LYS A 83 3.41 -11.19 -19.83
N ARG A 84 2.75 -12.23 -19.34
CA ARG A 84 1.66 -12.13 -18.37
C ARG A 84 2.21 -12.26 -16.96
N ILE A 85 1.87 -11.29 -16.09
CA ILE A 85 2.27 -11.24 -14.68
C ILE A 85 1.01 -11.20 -13.83
N PHE A 86 0.95 -12.04 -12.80
CA PHE A 86 -0.16 -12.10 -11.87
C PHE A 86 0.19 -11.38 -10.58
N VAL A 87 -0.48 -10.27 -10.29
CA VAL A 87 -0.33 -9.49 -9.06
C VAL A 87 -1.50 -9.77 -8.13
N VAL A 88 -1.20 -10.28 -6.93
CA VAL A 88 -2.20 -10.71 -5.94
C VAL A 88 -2.07 -9.86 -4.69
N PHE A 89 -3.17 -9.27 -4.25
CA PHE A 89 -3.20 -8.50 -3.00
C PHE A 89 -3.47 -9.44 -1.82
N GLU A 90 -2.56 -9.49 -0.85
CA GLU A 90 -2.70 -10.31 0.35
C GLU A 90 -3.39 -9.58 1.50
N SER A 91 -3.48 -8.26 1.45
CA SER A 91 -4.21 -7.47 2.44
C SER A 91 -5.69 -7.32 2.08
N LYS A 92 -6.57 -7.46 3.10
CA LYS A 92 -8.00 -7.15 3.02
C LYS A 92 -8.31 -5.68 3.33
N SER A 93 -7.32 -4.93 3.78
CA SER A 93 -7.47 -3.53 4.14
C SER A 93 -7.89 -2.69 2.93
N LEU A 94 -8.86 -1.80 3.14
CA LEU A 94 -9.30 -0.85 2.13
C LEU A 94 -8.16 0.12 1.77
N GLY A 95 -7.47 0.66 2.78
CA GLY A 95 -6.36 1.58 2.58
C GLY A 95 -5.22 0.97 1.76
N ASP A 96 -4.79 -0.26 2.08
CA ASP A 96 -3.73 -0.97 1.34
C ASP A 96 -4.16 -1.20 -0.13
N SER A 97 -5.41 -1.61 -0.34
CA SER A 97 -5.93 -1.84 -1.70
C SER A 97 -5.91 -0.57 -2.54
N ILE A 98 -6.34 0.55 -1.98
CA ILE A 98 -6.35 1.86 -2.65
C ILE A 98 -4.92 2.37 -2.87
N ALA A 99 -4.05 2.22 -1.87
CA ALA A 99 -2.67 2.68 -1.94
C ALA A 99 -1.84 1.95 -3.01
N TRP A 100 -2.07 0.65 -3.19
CA TRP A 100 -1.20 -0.21 -4.02
C TRP A 100 -1.69 -0.40 -5.46
N ILE A 101 -2.97 -0.23 -5.75
CA ILE A 101 -3.53 -0.50 -7.09
C ILE A 101 -2.88 0.34 -8.21
N PRO A 102 -2.50 1.61 -8.03
CA PRO A 102 -1.88 2.40 -9.09
C PRO A 102 -0.57 1.80 -9.60
N TYR A 103 0.16 1.11 -8.71
CA TYR A 103 1.44 0.50 -9.06
C TYR A 103 1.31 -0.72 -9.96
N CYS A 104 0.14 -1.35 -10.02
CA CYS A 104 -0.11 -2.42 -11.00
C CYS A 104 -0.08 -1.86 -12.44
N LEU A 105 -0.67 -0.68 -12.66
CA LEU A 105 -0.63 -0.02 -13.97
C LEU A 105 0.77 0.53 -14.26
N GLU A 106 1.40 1.22 -13.31
CA GLU A 106 2.78 1.72 -13.46
C GLU A 106 3.75 0.59 -13.82
N PHE A 107 3.62 -0.57 -13.16
CA PHE A 107 4.41 -1.75 -13.45
C PHE A 107 4.19 -2.27 -14.87
N GLN A 108 2.94 -2.34 -15.32
CA GLN A 108 2.62 -2.72 -16.70
C GLN A 108 3.27 -1.77 -17.71
N GLU A 109 3.21 -0.46 -17.43
CA GLU A 109 3.75 0.56 -18.33
C GLU A 109 5.28 0.57 -18.37
N VAL A 110 5.94 0.43 -17.22
CA VAL A 110 7.41 0.44 -17.12
C VAL A 110 8.01 -0.80 -17.80
N TYR A 111 7.50 -1.99 -17.48
CA TYR A 111 8.07 -3.24 -17.99
C TYR A 111 7.41 -3.75 -19.27
N LYS A 112 6.43 -3.01 -19.84
CA LYS A 112 5.74 -3.37 -21.09
C LYS A 112 5.15 -4.79 -21.06
N CYS A 113 4.68 -5.20 -19.88
CA CYS A 113 4.07 -6.52 -19.64
C CYS A 113 2.53 -6.44 -19.65
N LYS A 114 1.86 -7.58 -19.40
CA LYS A 114 0.41 -7.65 -19.21
C LYS A 114 0.13 -8.04 -17.77
N VAL A 115 -0.49 -7.15 -17.02
CA VAL A 115 -0.76 -7.38 -15.60
C VAL A 115 -2.18 -7.89 -15.41
N ILE A 116 -2.28 -8.99 -14.65
CA ILE A 116 -3.52 -9.57 -14.17
C ILE A 116 -3.57 -9.33 -12.67
N VAL A 117 -4.66 -8.76 -12.17
CA VAL A 117 -4.80 -8.33 -10.78
C VAL A 117 -5.88 -9.14 -10.08
N SER A 118 -5.61 -9.52 -8.83
CA SER A 118 -6.62 -10.07 -7.92
C SER A 118 -6.57 -9.35 -6.58
N THR A 119 -7.62 -8.60 -6.26
CA THR A 119 -7.77 -7.91 -4.97
C THR A 119 -8.97 -8.47 -4.20
N PHE A 120 -9.16 -8.03 -2.94
CA PHE A 120 -10.38 -8.28 -2.19
C PHE A 120 -11.51 -7.28 -2.52
N LYS A 121 -11.24 -6.33 -3.46
CA LYS A 121 -12.08 -5.18 -3.76
C LYS A 121 -12.06 -4.86 -5.26
N ASN A 122 -12.05 -5.89 -6.13
CA ASN A 122 -11.99 -5.70 -7.59
C ASN A 122 -13.07 -4.72 -8.08
N GLU A 123 -14.26 -4.76 -7.48
CA GLU A 123 -15.41 -3.91 -7.81
C GLU A 123 -15.13 -2.40 -7.71
N LEU A 124 -14.12 -2.01 -6.93
CA LEU A 124 -13.70 -0.61 -6.81
C LEU A 124 -12.77 -0.17 -7.95
N PHE A 125 -12.19 -1.10 -8.71
CA PHE A 125 -11.08 -0.79 -9.60
C PHE A 125 -11.29 -1.24 -11.04
N GLU A 126 -11.96 -2.36 -11.29
CA GLU A 126 -12.00 -3.00 -12.60
C GLU A 126 -12.57 -2.11 -13.72
N SER A 127 -13.55 -1.25 -13.41
CA SER A 127 -14.14 -0.34 -14.41
C SER A 127 -13.29 0.90 -14.69
N VAL A 128 -12.36 1.26 -13.81
CA VAL A 128 -11.54 2.48 -13.92
C VAL A 128 -10.07 2.21 -14.23
N TYR A 129 -9.68 0.92 -14.29
CA TYR A 129 -8.39 0.43 -14.79
C TYR A 129 -8.61 -0.56 -15.95
N PRO A 130 -9.23 -0.13 -17.07
CA PRO A 130 -9.50 -1.03 -18.19
C PRO A 130 -8.25 -1.56 -18.88
N GLU A 131 -7.08 -1.00 -18.57
CA GLU A 131 -5.78 -1.45 -19.04
C GLU A 131 -5.31 -2.74 -18.35
N LEU A 132 -5.86 -3.05 -17.17
CA LEU A 132 -5.54 -4.22 -16.36
C LEU A 132 -6.60 -5.31 -16.53
N GLU A 133 -6.18 -6.57 -16.47
CA GLU A 133 -7.09 -7.72 -16.42
C GLU A 133 -7.40 -8.05 -14.94
N PHE A 134 -8.68 -8.06 -14.55
CA PHE A 134 -9.06 -8.42 -13.18
C PHE A 134 -9.61 -9.84 -13.11
N VAL A 135 -9.19 -10.60 -12.08
CA VAL A 135 -9.68 -11.96 -11.81
C VAL A 135 -10.08 -12.11 -10.35
N GLY A 136 -11.01 -13.04 -10.11
CA GLY A 136 -11.47 -13.34 -8.75
C GLY A 136 -10.38 -13.96 -7.88
N ARG A 137 -10.58 -13.92 -6.56
CA ARG A 137 -9.69 -14.57 -5.59
C ARG A 137 -9.69 -16.09 -5.77
N GLY A 138 -8.52 -16.70 -5.58
CA GLY A 138 -8.36 -18.15 -5.68
C GLY A 138 -8.24 -18.72 -7.10
N VAL A 139 -8.30 -17.87 -8.12
CA VAL A 139 -8.08 -18.31 -9.51
C VAL A 139 -6.62 -18.75 -9.69
N VAL A 140 -6.44 -19.92 -10.29
CA VAL A 140 -5.13 -20.43 -10.71
C VAL A 140 -4.92 -20.05 -12.17
N LEU A 141 -3.85 -19.33 -12.42
CA LEU A 141 -3.49 -18.89 -13.78
C LEU A 141 -2.34 -19.73 -14.34
N HIS A 142 -2.46 -20.07 -15.61
CA HIS A 142 -1.39 -20.71 -16.38
C HIS A 142 -0.76 -19.70 -17.35
N ASN A 143 0.43 -20.01 -17.86
CA ASN A 143 1.16 -19.16 -18.81
C ASN A 143 1.45 -17.75 -18.29
N ILE A 144 1.84 -17.65 -17.01
CA ILE A 144 2.39 -16.45 -16.38
C ILE A 144 3.90 -16.62 -16.19
N ILE A 145 4.67 -15.53 -16.36
CA ILE A 145 6.11 -15.56 -16.09
C ILE A 145 6.42 -15.19 -14.63
N ALA A 146 5.53 -14.41 -14.00
CA ALA A 146 5.67 -14.04 -12.60
C ALA A 146 4.30 -14.03 -11.88
N ARG A 147 4.31 -14.41 -10.59
CA ARG A 147 3.27 -14.18 -9.62
C ARG A 147 3.87 -13.35 -8.50
N VAL A 148 3.32 -12.19 -8.24
CA VAL A 148 3.81 -11.23 -7.25
C VAL A 148 2.72 -10.97 -6.23
N GLU A 149 3.06 -11.08 -4.96
CA GLU A 149 2.15 -10.82 -3.85
C GLU A 149 2.40 -9.41 -3.30
N LEU A 150 1.40 -8.55 -3.29
CA LEU A 150 1.45 -7.27 -2.56
C LEU A 150 0.92 -7.50 -1.15
N GLY A 151 1.79 -7.28 -0.15
CA GLY A 151 1.46 -7.58 1.24
C GLY A 151 2.52 -7.09 2.23
N TRP A 152 2.22 -7.28 3.52
CA TRP A 152 3.08 -6.92 4.64
C TRP A 152 4.01 -8.09 5.01
N PHE A 153 5.03 -8.33 4.20
CA PHE A 153 6.07 -9.32 4.48
C PHE A 153 7.46 -8.73 4.22
N TRP A 154 8.41 -9.15 5.00
CA TRP A 154 9.79 -8.70 4.92
C TRP A 154 10.75 -9.78 5.45
N ASP A 155 11.86 -9.91 4.77
CA ASP A 155 12.98 -10.76 5.18
C ASP A 155 14.24 -9.91 5.15
N LYS A 156 14.81 -9.62 6.32
CA LYS A 156 15.96 -8.72 6.47
C LYS A 156 17.22 -9.14 5.69
N GLU A 157 17.32 -10.44 5.35
CA GLU A 157 18.47 -10.96 4.60
C GLU A 157 18.28 -10.82 3.09
N LYS A 158 17.04 -10.67 2.65
CA LYS A 158 16.67 -10.64 1.24
C LYS A 158 16.23 -9.26 0.78
N GLU A 159 15.57 -8.50 1.65
CA GLU A 159 14.92 -7.24 1.28
C GLU A 159 15.59 -6.08 2.03
N PRO A 160 16.07 -5.05 1.31
CA PRO A 160 16.91 -3.99 1.89
C PRO A 160 16.15 -3.06 2.85
N THR A 161 14.84 -2.93 2.68
CA THR A 161 14.03 -1.93 3.40
C THR A 161 12.85 -2.58 4.11
N HIS A 162 12.70 -2.30 5.40
CA HIS A 162 11.56 -2.77 6.18
C HIS A 162 10.28 -2.00 5.77
N PRO A 163 9.17 -2.67 5.40
CA PRO A 163 7.98 -2.00 4.85
C PRO A 163 7.28 -1.04 5.81
N VAL A 164 7.46 -1.15 7.12
CA VAL A 164 6.89 -0.19 8.07
C VAL A 164 7.68 1.13 8.13
N THR A 165 8.93 1.18 7.65
CA THR A 165 9.79 2.38 7.71
C THR A 165 9.65 3.29 6.49
N ILE A 166 8.72 3.00 5.60
CA ILE A 166 8.52 3.71 4.33
C ILE A 166 7.05 4.06 4.14
N PRO A 167 6.72 4.97 3.22
CA PRO A 167 5.35 5.24 2.81
C PRO A 167 4.58 3.98 2.43
N LEU A 168 3.28 3.93 2.76
CA LEU A 168 2.44 2.78 2.43
C LEU A 168 2.49 2.41 0.94
N GLN A 169 2.47 3.41 0.08
CA GLN A 169 2.57 3.21 -1.36
C GLN A 169 3.93 2.64 -1.80
N GLN A 170 5.01 3.01 -1.11
CA GLN A 170 6.36 2.53 -1.43
C GLN A 170 6.51 1.02 -1.20
N THR A 171 5.69 0.43 -0.34
CA THR A 171 5.63 -1.04 -0.19
C THR A 171 5.35 -1.72 -1.53
N ALA A 172 4.35 -1.24 -2.27
CA ALA A 172 4.03 -1.81 -3.59
C ALA A 172 5.14 -1.54 -4.62
N SER A 173 5.70 -0.32 -4.66
CA SER A 173 6.78 -0.02 -5.61
C SER A 173 8.01 -0.88 -5.36
N ASN A 174 8.40 -1.10 -4.09
CA ASN A 174 9.55 -1.95 -3.76
C ASN A 174 9.30 -3.42 -4.16
N ILE A 175 8.10 -3.96 -3.87
CA ILE A 175 7.77 -5.34 -4.24
C ILE A 175 7.79 -5.55 -5.76
N LEU A 176 7.38 -4.54 -6.52
CA LEU A 176 7.30 -4.55 -7.99
C LEU A 176 8.58 -4.04 -8.67
N ALA A 177 9.66 -3.82 -7.93
CA ALA A 177 10.92 -3.28 -8.46
C ALA A 177 10.74 -1.96 -9.24
N LEU A 178 9.89 -1.06 -8.74
CA LEU A 178 9.64 0.26 -9.29
C LEU A 178 10.31 1.36 -8.46
N PRO A 179 10.78 2.46 -9.07
CA PRO A 179 11.12 3.65 -8.32
C PRO A 179 9.87 4.23 -7.63
N PHE A 180 10.02 4.67 -6.39
CA PHE A 180 8.91 5.25 -5.66
C PHE A 180 8.57 6.65 -6.18
N LYS A 181 7.30 6.89 -6.41
CA LYS A 181 6.63 8.20 -6.54
C LYS A 181 5.22 8.06 -6.01
N GLU A 182 4.67 9.06 -5.36
CA GLU A 182 3.26 9.07 -4.98
C GLU A 182 2.37 9.07 -6.23
N ILE A 183 1.40 8.16 -6.29
CA ILE A 183 0.46 8.03 -7.43
C ILE A 183 -0.95 8.07 -6.89
N SER A 184 -1.73 9.06 -7.34
CA SER A 184 -3.15 9.14 -7.00
C SER A 184 -3.94 7.97 -7.60
N PRO A 185 -4.71 7.21 -6.80
CA PRO A 185 -5.48 6.08 -7.28
C PRO A 185 -6.71 6.54 -8.07
N ARG A 186 -7.17 5.70 -9.00
CA ARG A 186 -8.51 5.79 -9.60
C ARG A 186 -9.44 4.85 -8.85
N ILE A 187 -10.70 5.25 -8.66
CA ILE A 187 -11.72 4.44 -7.98
C ILE A 187 -13.06 4.54 -8.72
N ALA A 188 -13.77 3.41 -8.78
CA ALA A 188 -15.08 3.34 -9.41
C ALA A 188 -16.12 4.09 -8.56
N PHE A 189 -16.34 5.34 -8.92
CA PHE A 189 -17.31 6.22 -8.26
C PHE A 189 -17.97 7.16 -9.25
N THR A 190 -19.26 7.30 -9.13
CA THR A 190 -20.07 8.31 -9.85
C THR A 190 -20.87 9.08 -8.80
N PRO A 191 -20.65 10.39 -8.69
CA PRO A 191 -21.41 11.21 -7.75
C PRO A 191 -22.92 11.11 -7.99
N GLY A 192 -23.67 10.86 -6.92
CA GLY A 192 -25.11 10.96 -6.90
C GLY A 192 -25.59 12.36 -6.50
N GLU A 193 -26.86 12.47 -6.11
CA GLU A 193 -27.41 13.69 -5.55
C GLU A 193 -26.72 14.05 -4.20
N ARG A 194 -26.63 15.35 -3.93
CA ARG A 194 -26.09 15.84 -2.65
C ARG A 194 -26.96 15.34 -1.48
N PRO A 195 -26.39 14.63 -0.49
CA PRO A 195 -27.15 13.99 0.58
C PRO A 195 -27.84 14.98 1.55
N ALA A 196 -27.37 16.22 1.60
CA ALA A 196 -27.90 17.24 2.51
C ALA A 196 -27.99 18.60 1.84
N ILE A 197 -29.04 19.36 2.16
CA ILE A 197 -29.26 20.72 1.62
C ILE A 197 -28.29 21.73 2.25
N ASN A 198 -27.97 21.56 3.56
CA ASN A 198 -27.06 22.45 4.29
C ASN A 198 -25.61 22.05 4.12
N GLU A 199 -24.70 22.98 4.45
CA GLU A 199 -23.27 22.71 4.54
C GLU A 199 -22.99 21.63 5.59
N TYR A 200 -22.04 20.73 5.29
CA TYR A 200 -21.71 19.65 6.20
C TYR A 200 -20.26 19.20 6.07
N ILE A 201 -19.76 18.68 7.18
CA ILE A 201 -18.43 18.09 7.32
C ILE A 201 -18.58 16.59 7.56
N CYS A 202 -17.81 15.79 6.85
CA CYS A 202 -17.68 14.36 7.09
C CYS A 202 -16.53 14.09 8.07
N ILE A 203 -16.74 13.17 9.00
CA ILE A 203 -15.69 12.71 9.92
C ILE A 203 -15.56 11.19 9.88
N SER A 204 -14.39 10.67 10.25
CA SER A 204 -14.17 9.24 10.48
C SER A 204 -13.39 9.06 11.78
N THR A 205 -14.12 8.70 12.83
CA THR A 205 -13.58 8.65 14.20
C THR A 205 -13.02 7.28 14.58
N LYS A 206 -13.30 6.23 13.79
CA LYS A 206 -12.93 4.85 14.09
C LYS A 206 -11.69 4.39 13.34
N SER A 207 -10.88 3.60 14.02
CA SER A 207 -9.76 2.87 13.44
C SER A 207 -9.51 1.56 14.19
N THR A 208 -8.53 0.77 13.75
CA THR A 208 -8.30 -0.61 14.20
C THR A 208 -7.70 -0.76 15.59
N ALA A 209 -7.16 0.30 16.18
CA ALA A 209 -6.51 0.27 17.49
C ALA A 209 -6.71 1.58 18.23
N GLN A 210 -6.73 1.54 19.56
CA GLN A 210 -6.96 2.72 20.39
C GLN A 210 -5.86 3.79 20.23
N CYS A 211 -4.61 3.38 19.96
CA CYS A 211 -3.50 4.29 19.67
C CYS A 211 -3.69 5.16 18.41
N LYS A 212 -4.68 4.84 17.57
CA LYS A 212 -5.08 5.66 16.44
C LYS A 212 -6.24 6.60 16.73
N HIS A 213 -6.91 6.44 17.86
CA HIS A 213 -8.10 7.21 18.19
C HIS A 213 -7.72 8.56 18.77
N TRP A 214 -8.37 9.61 18.27
CA TRP A 214 -8.31 10.92 18.87
C TRP A 214 -9.44 11.08 19.90
N TYR A 215 -9.15 11.69 21.04
CA TYR A 215 -10.05 11.63 22.20
C TYR A 215 -11.11 12.74 22.25
N TYR A 216 -10.92 13.82 21.47
CA TYR A 216 -11.72 15.04 21.61
C TYR A 216 -12.74 15.21 20.46
N TRP A 217 -13.21 14.09 19.89
CA TRP A 217 -14.26 14.11 18.87
C TRP A 217 -15.55 14.78 19.34
N PRO A 218 -16.08 14.52 20.59
CA PRO A 218 -17.30 15.15 21.06
C PRO A 218 -17.21 16.69 21.06
N GLU A 219 -16.11 17.23 21.56
CA GLU A 219 -15.87 18.66 21.62
C GLU A 219 -15.72 19.29 20.24
N LEU A 220 -15.01 18.66 19.33
CA LEU A 220 -14.87 19.13 17.96
C LEU A 220 -16.21 19.12 17.23
N ILE A 221 -17.00 18.04 17.34
CA ILE A 221 -18.32 17.94 16.72
C ILE A 221 -19.24 19.05 17.22
N GLN A 222 -19.23 19.30 18.53
CA GLN A 222 -20.02 20.39 19.14
C GLN A 222 -19.60 21.75 18.58
N GLN A 223 -18.28 21.97 18.42
CA GLN A 223 -17.75 23.21 17.87
C GLN A 223 -18.14 23.40 16.41
N LEU A 224 -18.02 22.34 15.55
CA LEU A 224 -18.43 22.39 14.15
C LEU A 224 -19.93 22.69 14.00
N LYS A 225 -20.76 22.08 14.85
CA LYS A 225 -22.18 22.36 14.88
C LYS A 225 -22.49 23.82 15.32
N SER A 226 -21.71 24.37 16.24
CA SER A 226 -21.84 25.77 16.63
C SER A 226 -21.50 26.76 15.52
N TRP A 227 -20.72 26.33 14.52
CA TRP A 227 -20.41 27.08 13.29
C TRP A 227 -21.50 26.94 12.22
N GLY A 228 -22.51 26.10 12.43
CA GLY A 228 -23.62 25.88 11.50
C GLY A 228 -23.52 24.65 10.64
N TYR A 229 -22.43 23.88 10.76
CA TYR A 229 -22.26 22.65 9.96
C TYR A 229 -23.06 21.49 10.53
N ARG A 230 -23.66 20.69 9.66
CA ARG A 230 -24.01 19.30 9.99
C ARG A 230 -22.74 18.47 10.02
N VAL A 231 -22.68 17.43 10.83
CA VAL A 231 -21.50 16.57 10.94
C VAL A 231 -21.93 15.11 10.75
N PHE A 232 -21.39 14.45 9.72
CA PHE A 232 -21.69 13.06 9.41
C PHE A 232 -20.51 12.15 9.73
N GLU A 233 -20.78 11.05 10.44
CA GLU A 233 -19.80 9.98 10.71
C GLU A 233 -19.81 8.96 9.59
N MET A 234 -18.63 8.70 8.98
CA MET A 234 -18.47 7.78 7.85
C MET A 234 -18.31 6.32 8.25
N SER A 235 -18.06 6.02 9.53
CA SER A 235 -17.90 4.66 10.03
C SER A 235 -19.15 4.20 10.78
N ASN A 236 -19.69 3.04 10.40
CA ASN A 236 -20.81 2.41 11.09
C ASN A 236 -20.44 1.81 12.47
N GLU A 237 -19.15 1.58 12.71
CA GLU A 237 -18.63 1.03 13.96
C GLU A 237 -18.22 2.10 14.98
N ALA A 238 -18.38 3.38 14.62
CA ALA A 238 -17.99 4.48 15.48
C ALA A 238 -18.89 4.60 16.73
N ASP A 239 -18.28 5.03 17.83
CA ASP A 239 -19.01 5.41 19.04
C ASP A 239 -19.94 6.60 18.75
N ASP A 240 -20.94 6.81 19.59
CA ASP A 240 -21.84 7.95 19.46
C ASP A 240 -21.23 9.19 20.13
N TYR A 241 -20.58 10.00 19.30
CA TYR A 241 -20.02 11.30 19.70
C TYR A 241 -20.94 12.47 19.32
N GLY A 242 -22.19 12.18 18.93
CA GLY A 242 -23.18 13.20 18.55
C GLY A 242 -23.13 13.61 17.08
N ALA A 243 -22.33 12.97 16.21
CA ALA A 243 -22.44 13.12 14.76
C ALA A 243 -23.64 12.33 14.20
N GLU A 244 -24.13 12.75 13.04
CA GLU A 244 -25.17 12.01 12.33
C GLU A 244 -24.57 10.76 11.69
N LYS A 245 -25.20 9.61 11.88
CA LYS A 245 -24.76 8.34 11.27
C LYS A 245 -25.44 8.15 9.91
N LEU A 246 -24.77 7.46 9.02
CA LEU A 246 -25.33 7.10 7.71
C LEU A 246 -26.29 5.92 7.87
N ASP A 247 -27.45 6.00 7.20
CA ASP A 247 -28.39 4.87 7.13
C ASP A 247 -27.84 3.74 6.23
N ASP A 248 -27.12 4.11 5.16
CA ASP A 248 -26.42 3.22 4.27
C ASP A 248 -24.90 3.47 4.33
N THR A 249 -24.16 2.48 4.78
CA THR A 249 -22.68 2.51 4.91
C THR A 249 -21.97 1.78 3.77
N SER A 250 -22.66 1.54 2.64
CA SER A 250 -22.01 1.08 1.42
C SER A 250 -20.93 2.08 0.98
N LEU A 251 -19.84 1.59 0.40
CA LEU A 251 -18.75 2.47 -0.01
C LEU A 251 -19.19 3.52 -1.04
N GLN A 252 -20.19 3.23 -1.89
CA GLN A 252 -20.74 4.19 -2.83
C GLN A 252 -21.44 5.34 -2.11
N ASN A 253 -22.24 5.06 -1.09
CA ASN A 253 -22.90 6.10 -0.32
C ASN A 253 -21.92 6.90 0.55
N VAL A 254 -20.92 6.22 1.15
CA VAL A 254 -19.81 6.89 1.86
C VAL A 254 -19.07 7.85 0.91
N MET A 255 -18.68 7.40 -0.27
CA MET A 255 -18.03 8.25 -1.28
C MET A 255 -18.92 9.41 -1.72
N ASN A 256 -20.24 9.20 -1.84
CA ASN A 256 -21.16 10.27 -2.19
C ASN A 256 -21.24 11.36 -1.11
N HIS A 257 -21.24 10.98 0.16
CA HIS A 257 -21.17 11.94 1.27
C HIS A 257 -19.84 12.68 1.28
N LEU A 258 -18.73 11.98 1.15
CA LEU A 258 -17.39 12.57 1.09
C LEU A 258 -17.24 13.54 -0.10
N HIS A 259 -17.78 13.18 -1.27
CA HIS A 259 -17.69 14.01 -2.48
C HIS A 259 -18.37 15.36 -2.31
N HIS A 260 -19.53 15.39 -1.69
CA HIS A 260 -20.33 16.60 -1.50
C HIS A 260 -20.03 17.33 -0.20
N ALA A 261 -19.22 16.78 0.70
CA ALA A 261 -18.82 17.44 1.93
C ALA A 261 -17.94 18.66 1.66
N ASP A 262 -18.11 19.68 2.51
CA ASP A 262 -17.26 20.87 2.47
C ASP A 262 -15.84 20.55 2.97
N LEU A 263 -15.73 19.59 3.89
CA LEU A 263 -14.44 19.07 4.36
C LEU A 263 -14.60 17.64 4.90
N PHE A 264 -13.49 16.87 4.88
CA PHE A 264 -13.37 15.60 5.56
C PHE A 264 -12.26 15.66 6.62
N ILE A 265 -12.56 15.18 7.84
CA ILE A 265 -11.62 15.07 8.96
C ILE A 265 -11.57 13.60 9.38
N GLY A 266 -10.39 13.00 9.34
CA GLY A 266 -10.23 11.58 9.66
C GLY A 266 -8.93 11.24 10.36
N LEU A 267 -8.75 9.95 10.57
CA LEU A 267 -7.55 9.34 11.13
C LEU A 267 -6.74 8.66 10.03
N SER A 268 -5.55 8.14 10.36
CA SER A 268 -4.83 7.18 9.53
C SER A 268 -5.67 5.91 9.33
N SER A 269 -6.55 5.90 8.32
CA SER A 269 -7.55 4.86 8.09
C SER A 269 -7.92 4.69 6.63
N GLY A 270 -8.62 3.60 6.30
CA GLY A 270 -9.09 3.32 4.92
C GLY A 270 -10.04 4.39 4.37
N ILE A 271 -10.82 5.08 5.21
CA ILE A 271 -11.73 6.14 4.76
C ILE A 271 -10.95 7.39 4.32
N SER A 272 -9.83 7.72 4.96
CA SER A 272 -8.94 8.79 4.50
C SER A 272 -8.36 8.49 3.12
N TRP A 273 -7.94 7.25 2.87
CA TRP A 273 -7.51 6.80 1.54
C TRP A 273 -8.64 6.86 0.51
N LEU A 274 -9.87 6.53 0.92
CA LEU A 274 -11.05 6.60 0.06
C LEU A 274 -11.37 8.04 -0.33
N ASN A 275 -11.29 8.97 0.63
CA ASN A 275 -11.50 10.39 0.38
C ASN A 275 -10.46 10.96 -0.61
N TRP A 276 -9.19 10.61 -0.43
CA TRP A 276 -8.15 10.98 -1.37
C TRP A 276 -8.37 10.39 -2.77
N ALA A 277 -8.82 9.12 -2.86
CA ALA A 277 -9.09 8.44 -4.13
C ALA A 277 -10.20 9.11 -4.96
N ILE A 278 -11.12 9.82 -4.33
CA ILE A 278 -12.13 10.64 -5.02
C ILE A 278 -11.72 12.12 -5.17
N SER A 279 -10.41 12.40 -5.04
CA SER A 279 -9.80 13.73 -5.21
C SER A 279 -10.35 14.79 -4.26
N LYS A 280 -10.57 14.43 -2.99
CA LYS A 280 -11.03 15.35 -1.95
C LYS A 280 -9.95 15.57 -0.91
N HIS A 281 -9.84 16.82 -0.45
CA HIS A 281 -8.89 17.19 0.59
C HIS A 281 -9.18 16.47 1.92
N THR A 282 -8.14 16.00 2.59
CA THR A 282 -8.23 15.30 3.87
C THR A 282 -7.54 16.10 4.97
N VAL A 283 -8.24 16.41 6.05
CA VAL A 283 -7.61 16.77 7.32
C VAL A 283 -7.39 15.49 8.11
N MET A 284 -6.13 15.12 8.30
CA MET A 284 -5.76 13.87 8.95
C MET A 284 -5.15 14.10 10.33
N ILE A 285 -5.80 13.64 11.38
CA ILE A 285 -5.27 13.63 12.74
C ILE A 285 -4.49 12.34 12.92
N SER A 286 -3.16 12.41 13.04
CA SER A 286 -2.35 11.20 13.17
C SER A 286 -0.98 11.47 13.79
N ASN A 287 -0.69 10.76 14.89
CA ASN A 287 0.63 10.61 15.49
C ASN A 287 1.07 9.14 15.56
N PHE A 288 0.21 8.20 15.16
CA PHE A 288 0.52 6.77 15.14
C PHE A 288 1.51 6.41 14.04
N THR A 289 1.39 7.05 12.90
CA THR A 289 2.27 6.95 11.74
C THR A 289 3.15 8.19 11.62
N THR A 290 4.31 8.07 10.96
CA THR A 290 5.12 9.20 10.55
C THR A 290 4.43 10.01 9.45
N GLU A 291 4.88 11.25 9.24
CA GLU A 291 4.23 12.19 8.30
C GLU A 291 4.17 11.65 6.86
N ASP A 292 5.18 10.91 6.45
CA ASP A 292 5.35 10.37 5.10
C ASP A 292 4.63 9.04 4.84
N HIS A 293 4.01 8.46 5.88
CA HIS A 293 3.43 7.11 5.74
C HIS A 293 2.22 7.06 4.81
N GLU A 294 1.29 8.00 4.94
CA GLU A 294 0.15 8.13 4.04
C GLU A 294 0.46 9.13 2.91
N PHE A 295 -0.52 9.33 2.03
CA PHE A 295 -0.46 10.31 0.94
C PHE A 295 -0.20 11.73 1.43
N GLN A 296 0.52 12.53 0.62
CA GLN A 296 0.89 13.91 0.92
C GLN A 296 0.04 14.91 0.13
N GLN A 297 -0.32 14.57 -1.11
CA GLN A 297 -1.17 15.42 -1.94
C GLN A 297 -2.58 15.51 -1.35
N ASP A 298 -3.18 16.70 -1.37
CA ASP A 298 -4.52 16.95 -0.86
C ASP A 298 -4.73 16.49 0.60
N CYS A 299 -3.69 16.62 1.43
CA CYS A 299 -3.71 16.24 2.84
C CYS A 299 -3.13 17.35 3.72
N THR A 300 -3.90 17.78 4.72
CA THR A 300 -3.38 18.58 5.83
C THR A 300 -3.30 17.67 7.06
N ARG A 301 -2.09 17.30 7.45
CA ARG A 301 -1.86 16.46 8.61
C ARG A 301 -1.75 17.31 9.87
N ILE A 302 -2.42 16.87 10.93
CA ILE A 302 -2.33 17.42 12.27
C ILE A 302 -1.64 16.39 13.15
N ASN A 303 -0.45 16.72 13.61
CA ASN A 303 0.39 15.88 14.46
C ASN A 303 1.10 16.74 15.53
N ASN A 304 1.68 16.09 16.52
CA ASN A 304 2.56 16.70 17.51
C ASN A 304 3.81 15.83 17.67
N THR A 305 4.91 16.26 17.09
CA THR A 305 6.20 15.54 17.12
C THR A 305 7.03 15.82 18.37
N ASP A 306 6.59 16.72 19.26
CA ASP A 306 7.28 17.02 20.52
C ASP A 306 7.03 15.95 21.60
N VAL A 307 6.09 15.04 21.34
CA VAL A 307 5.76 13.89 22.21
C VAL A 307 6.06 12.58 21.50
N CYS A 308 5.91 11.45 22.20
CA CYS A 308 6.00 10.12 21.60
C CYS A 308 5.05 9.98 20.39
N HIS A 309 5.57 9.55 19.25
CA HIS A 309 4.82 9.39 18.00
C HIS A 309 5.45 8.33 17.09
N GLY A 310 4.77 7.97 15.98
CA GLY A 310 5.33 7.14 14.92
C GLY A 310 5.59 5.68 15.30
N CYS A 311 4.87 5.13 16.29
CA CYS A 311 5.08 3.75 16.75
C CYS A 311 4.90 2.71 15.63
N TRP A 312 4.01 2.95 14.67
CA TRP A 312 3.83 2.08 13.52
C TRP A 312 5.11 1.99 12.67
N ASN A 313 5.78 3.10 12.45
CA ASN A 313 6.95 3.18 11.57
C ASN A 313 8.27 2.81 12.27
N ASN A 314 8.20 2.42 13.54
CA ASN A 314 9.35 1.91 14.26
C ASN A 314 9.46 0.38 14.13
N PRO A 315 10.45 -0.16 13.39
CA PRO A 315 10.59 -1.59 13.13
C PRO A 315 10.92 -2.43 14.37
N VAL A 316 11.27 -1.79 15.49
CA VAL A 316 11.50 -2.46 16.79
C VAL A 316 10.17 -2.93 17.39
N PHE A 317 9.07 -2.20 17.11
CA PHE A 317 7.77 -2.53 17.66
C PHE A 317 6.96 -3.40 16.69
N LYS A 318 6.52 -4.55 17.18
CA LYS A 318 5.60 -5.40 16.41
C LYS A 318 4.17 -5.02 16.76
N PHE A 319 3.45 -4.43 15.79
CA PHE A 319 2.04 -4.10 15.99
C PHE A 319 1.19 -5.34 16.27
N ASN A 320 0.48 -5.32 17.40
CA ASN A 320 -0.44 -6.38 17.80
C ASN A 320 -1.89 -5.94 17.58
N LYS A 321 -2.52 -6.42 16.50
CA LYS A 321 -3.94 -6.12 16.20
C LYS A 321 -4.92 -6.66 17.25
N GLY A 322 -4.53 -7.66 18.03
CA GLY A 322 -5.36 -8.25 19.10
C GLY A 322 -5.34 -7.43 20.38
N ASP A 323 -4.38 -6.56 20.52
CA ASP A 323 -4.25 -5.67 21.66
C ASP A 323 -4.81 -4.29 21.33
N TRP A 324 -6.05 -4.07 21.75
CA TRP A 324 -6.74 -2.79 21.57
C TRP A 324 -6.00 -1.61 22.21
N LYS A 325 -5.33 -1.86 23.36
CA LYS A 325 -4.61 -0.85 24.14
C LYS A 325 -3.13 -0.72 23.76
N TRP A 326 -2.70 -1.33 22.67
CA TRP A 326 -1.31 -1.35 22.25
C TRP A 326 -0.69 0.05 22.26
N CYS A 327 0.30 0.26 23.12
CA CYS A 327 1.11 1.47 23.25
C CYS A 327 2.51 1.04 23.71
N PRO A 328 3.40 0.64 22.78
CA PRO A 328 4.59 -0.15 23.12
C PRO A 328 5.58 0.57 24.04
N GLU A 329 5.61 1.91 24.03
CA GLU A 329 6.52 2.69 24.85
C GLU A 329 5.93 3.08 26.21
N HIS A 330 4.61 3.26 26.30
CA HIS A 330 3.98 3.90 27.45
C HIS A 330 2.75 3.14 27.96
N GLU A 331 2.62 1.86 27.63
CA GLU A 331 1.55 1.03 28.16
C GLU A 331 1.50 1.09 29.70
N ASP A 332 0.30 1.19 30.25
CA ASP A 332 0.02 1.27 31.71
C ASP A 332 0.75 2.42 32.45
N THR A 333 1.18 3.45 31.73
CA THR A 333 1.75 4.67 32.31
C THR A 333 0.82 5.88 32.11
N PRO A 334 1.01 6.99 32.86
CA PRO A 334 0.27 8.24 32.61
C PRO A 334 0.46 8.81 31.19
N ARG A 335 1.53 8.43 30.48
CA ARG A 335 1.82 8.85 29.12
C ARG A 335 1.17 7.98 28.04
N GLN A 336 0.44 6.94 28.43
CA GLN A 336 -0.22 6.06 27.44
C GLN A 336 -1.12 6.87 26.51
N PHE A 337 -0.90 6.69 25.19
CA PHE A 337 -1.56 7.42 24.11
C PHE A 337 -1.35 8.94 24.14
N GLU A 338 -0.27 9.45 24.76
CA GLU A 338 0.02 10.88 24.76
C GLU A 338 0.09 11.48 23.36
N CYS A 339 0.50 10.69 22.37
CA CYS A 339 0.56 11.09 20.97
C CYS A 339 -0.75 11.72 20.47
N HIS A 340 -1.89 11.10 20.71
CA HIS A 340 -3.19 11.64 20.30
C HIS A 340 -3.83 12.55 21.36
N LYS A 341 -3.50 12.37 22.63
CA LYS A 341 -3.96 13.27 23.70
C LYS A 341 -3.34 14.66 23.63
N SER A 342 -2.16 14.79 23.03
CA SER A 342 -1.45 16.06 22.87
C SER A 342 -1.96 16.95 21.73
N ILE A 343 -2.79 16.41 20.83
CA ILE A 343 -3.43 17.19 19.76
C ILE A 343 -4.75 17.75 20.35
N SER A 344 -4.81 19.05 20.55
CA SER A 344 -5.99 19.69 21.12
C SER A 344 -7.11 19.92 20.12
N VAL A 345 -8.34 20.15 20.62
CA VAL A 345 -9.46 20.58 19.76
C VAL A 345 -9.14 21.87 19.03
N ASN A 346 -8.43 22.81 19.67
CA ASN A 346 -8.08 24.08 19.07
C ASN A 346 -7.11 23.91 17.88
N ASP A 347 -6.18 22.97 17.95
CA ASP A 347 -5.25 22.68 16.83
C ASP A 347 -6.03 22.23 15.60
N VAL A 348 -6.99 21.31 15.79
CA VAL A 348 -7.86 20.83 14.71
C VAL A 348 -8.79 21.92 14.20
N ALA A 349 -9.44 22.63 15.11
CA ALA A 349 -10.41 23.68 14.78
C ALA A 349 -9.79 24.85 14.01
N MET A 350 -8.55 25.25 14.31
CA MET A 350 -7.83 26.28 13.56
C MET A 350 -7.59 25.86 12.11
N VAL A 351 -7.15 24.62 11.89
CA VAL A 351 -6.92 24.07 10.53
C VAL A 351 -8.23 24.01 9.75
N VAL A 352 -9.30 23.45 10.37
CA VAL A 352 -10.63 23.35 9.75
C VAL A 352 -11.13 24.72 9.34
N LYS A 353 -11.06 25.72 10.26
CA LYS A 353 -11.52 27.09 10.00
C LYS A 353 -10.78 27.75 8.86
N ALA A 354 -9.47 27.51 8.72
CA ALA A 354 -8.67 28.02 7.60
C ALA A 354 -9.10 27.42 6.27
N LEU A 355 -9.51 26.16 6.24
CA LEU A 355 -9.86 25.44 4.99
C LEU A 355 -11.30 25.66 4.53
N VAL A 356 -12.26 25.85 5.44
CA VAL A 356 -13.67 26.04 5.06
C VAL A 356 -14.03 27.50 4.74
N HIS A 357 -13.15 28.45 5.03
CA HIS A 357 -13.35 29.88 4.71
C HIS A 357 -12.52 30.37 3.53
N THR A 358 -11.82 29.48 2.83
CA THR A 358 -11.12 29.75 1.56
C THR A 358 -11.95 29.32 0.38
#